data_dc447ebf17c1e2aa19ac92acf425c5ee
#
_entry.id   dc447ebf17c1e2aa19ac92acf425c5ee
#
_cell.length_a   1.000
_cell.length_b   1.000
_cell.length_c   1.000
_cell.angle_alpha   90.00
_cell.angle_beta   90.00
_cell.angle_gamma   90.00
#
_symmetry.space_group_name_H-M   'P 1'
#
loop_
_entity.id
_entity.type
_entity.pdbx_description
1 polymer ?
#
loop_
_entity_poly.entity_id
_entity_poly.type
_entity_poly.pdbx_seq_one_letter_code
_entity_poly.pdbx_strand_id
1 'polypeptide(L)'
;NPAHRHTDGVLCTKVSRYTERSYHPERVLQPLKRVGPKGLGQFEPVTWDAALTDIAARLRAIAVKGPDAAQAILPYSYAGTMGLVQGESIAARFFNRLGASQLDRTICSNAGGEALIHTLGAKAGMRVEQFANARLILIWGSNSIASNLHFWRHAQEAKRRGARLVC
;
A
#
# COMPACT_ATOMS: atom_id res chain seq x y z
N ASN A 1 -18.01 6.05 -10.59
CA ASN A 1 -19.34 5.45 -10.50
C ASN A 1 -20.12 6.07 -9.34
N PRO A 2 -21.14 6.95 -9.61
CA PRO A 2 -21.95 7.58 -8.57
C PRO A 2 -22.76 6.57 -7.73
N ALA A 3 -23.04 5.41 -8.28
CA ALA A 3 -23.76 4.33 -7.57
C ALA A 3 -22.83 3.40 -6.77
N HIS A 4 -21.57 3.77 -6.57
CA HIS A 4 -20.66 2.94 -5.79
C HIS A 4 -20.99 3.05 -4.29
N ARG A 5 -21.40 1.94 -3.70
CA ARG A 5 -21.99 1.85 -2.36
C ARG A 5 -21.20 2.55 -1.25
N HIS A 6 -19.87 2.48 -1.27
CA HIS A 6 -19.05 3.04 -0.19
C HIS A 6 -18.61 4.47 -0.45
N THR A 7 -18.54 4.90 -1.71
CA THR A 7 -17.97 6.19 -2.08
C THR A 7 -19.00 7.18 -2.63
N ASP A 8 -20.17 6.72 -3.10
CA ASP A 8 -21.18 7.50 -3.84
C ASP A 8 -20.54 8.36 -4.94
N GLY A 9 -19.52 7.81 -5.60
CA GLY A 9 -18.76 8.49 -6.65
C GLY A 9 -17.76 9.52 -6.17
N VAL A 10 -17.61 9.74 -4.86
CA VAL A 10 -16.64 10.69 -4.32
C VAL A 10 -15.23 10.12 -4.40
N LEU A 11 -14.29 10.92 -4.87
CA LEU A 11 -12.85 10.64 -4.86
C LEU A 11 -12.15 11.58 -3.87
N CYS A 12 -11.20 11.04 -3.12
CA CYS A 12 -10.37 11.87 -2.25
C CYS A 12 -9.40 12.73 -3.09
N THR A 13 -8.91 13.79 -2.51
CA THR A 13 -7.98 14.73 -3.18
C THR A 13 -6.70 14.05 -3.69
N LYS A 14 -6.28 12.96 -3.06
CA LYS A 14 -5.08 12.21 -3.47
C LYS A 14 -5.26 11.45 -4.79
N VAL A 15 -6.46 10.97 -5.08
CA VAL A 15 -6.70 10.12 -6.28
C VAL A 15 -7.59 10.77 -7.33
N SER A 16 -8.22 11.90 -7.04
CA SER A 16 -9.09 12.62 -7.99
C SER A 16 -8.36 13.03 -9.28
N ARG A 17 -7.04 13.22 -9.19
CA ARG A 17 -6.17 13.62 -10.31
C ARG A 17 -5.21 12.50 -10.75
N TYR A 18 -5.55 11.24 -10.51
CA TYR A 18 -4.66 10.12 -10.86
C TYR A 18 -4.36 9.99 -12.35
N THR A 19 -5.27 10.43 -13.20
CA THR A 19 -5.07 10.47 -14.66
C THR A 19 -3.93 11.40 -15.05
N GLU A 20 -3.78 12.55 -14.38
CA GLU A 20 -2.66 13.47 -14.62
C GLU A 20 -1.32 12.80 -14.31
N ARG A 21 -1.24 12.03 -13.23
CA ARG A 21 -0.05 11.24 -12.91
C ARG A 21 0.23 10.17 -13.97
N SER A 22 -0.80 9.52 -14.48
CA SER A 22 -0.65 8.46 -15.50
C SER A 22 -0.12 8.98 -16.82
N TYR A 23 -0.44 10.21 -17.18
CA TYR A 23 -0.06 10.86 -18.44
C TYR A 23 0.95 11.98 -18.25
N HIS A 24 1.61 12.05 -17.09
CA HIS A 24 2.60 13.10 -16.82
C HIS A 24 3.79 12.98 -17.78
N PRO A 25 4.29 14.09 -18.36
CA PRO A 25 5.39 14.07 -19.32
C PRO A 25 6.71 13.54 -18.74
N GLU A 26 6.93 13.72 -17.45
CA GLU A 26 8.12 13.19 -16.74
C GLU A 26 7.95 11.75 -16.23
N ARG A 27 6.87 11.06 -16.62
CA ARG A 27 6.68 9.67 -16.20
C ARG A 27 7.77 8.79 -16.78
N VAL A 28 8.41 7.97 -15.94
CA VAL A 28 9.37 6.96 -16.36
C VAL A 28 8.62 5.83 -17.10
N LEU A 29 8.87 5.69 -18.40
CA LEU A 29 8.17 4.73 -19.27
C LEU A 29 8.99 3.48 -19.60
N GLN A 30 10.28 3.45 -19.23
CA GLN A 30 11.19 2.34 -19.49
C GLN A 30 12.13 2.15 -18.30
N PRO A 31 12.74 0.96 -18.14
CA PRO A 31 13.70 0.75 -17.07
C PRO A 31 14.88 1.69 -17.14
N LEU A 32 15.34 2.14 -15.99
CA LEU A 32 16.52 2.98 -15.84
C LEU A 32 17.59 2.23 -15.04
N LYS A 33 18.82 2.18 -15.56
CA LYS A 33 19.97 1.64 -14.86
C LYS A 33 20.82 2.78 -14.30
N ARG A 34 21.16 2.72 -13.02
CA ARG A 34 22.09 3.68 -12.43
C ARG A 34 23.51 3.44 -12.96
N VAL A 35 24.15 4.49 -13.46
CA VAL A 35 25.50 4.46 -14.03
C VAL A 35 26.52 5.26 -13.22
N GLY A 36 26.06 6.10 -12.29
CA GLY A 36 26.90 6.89 -11.43
C GLY A 36 26.87 6.44 -9.95
N PRO A 37 27.61 7.14 -9.10
CA PRO A 37 27.60 6.92 -7.65
C PRO A 37 26.18 7.04 -7.08
N LYS A 38 25.90 6.28 -6.00
CA LYS A 38 24.64 6.35 -5.30
C LYS A 38 24.39 7.76 -4.75
N GLY A 39 23.22 8.31 -5.00
CA GLY A 39 22.82 9.65 -4.57
C GLY A 39 22.98 10.75 -5.62
N LEU A 40 23.73 10.52 -6.70
CA LEU A 40 23.91 11.54 -7.75
C LEU A 40 22.80 11.55 -8.83
N GLY A 41 21.87 10.62 -8.81
CA GLY A 41 20.74 10.60 -9.75
C GLY A 41 21.12 10.34 -11.21
N GLN A 42 22.26 9.72 -11.48
CA GLN A 42 22.75 9.43 -12.83
C GLN A 42 22.21 8.08 -13.31
N PHE A 43 21.34 8.12 -14.30
CA PHE A 43 20.66 6.93 -14.86
C PHE A 43 20.69 6.95 -16.37
N GLU A 44 20.73 5.76 -16.98
CA GLU A 44 20.59 5.55 -18.40
C GLU A 44 19.38 4.63 -18.69
N PRO A 45 18.61 4.88 -19.76
CA PRO A 45 17.56 3.98 -20.21
C PRO A 45 18.13 2.65 -20.66
N VAL A 46 17.46 1.55 -20.29
CA VAL A 46 17.80 0.21 -20.75
C VAL A 46 16.54 -0.51 -21.22
N THR A 47 16.70 -1.56 -22.05
CA THR A 47 15.56 -2.39 -22.42
C THR A 47 15.07 -3.25 -21.25
N TRP A 48 13.83 -3.72 -21.29
CA TRP A 48 13.29 -4.67 -20.31
C TRP A 48 14.13 -5.95 -20.27
N ASP A 49 14.54 -6.48 -21.41
CA ASP A 49 15.34 -7.71 -21.49
C ASP A 49 16.71 -7.53 -20.81
N ALA A 50 17.38 -6.40 -21.05
CA ALA A 50 18.64 -6.09 -20.39
C ALA A 50 18.45 -5.93 -18.87
N ALA A 51 17.43 -5.24 -18.43
CA ALA A 51 17.13 -5.06 -17.00
C ALA A 51 16.83 -6.41 -16.31
N LEU A 52 15.97 -7.23 -16.89
CA LEU A 52 15.60 -8.53 -16.33
C LEU A 52 16.77 -9.50 -16.34
N THR A 53 17.60 -9.50 -17.37
CA THR A 53 18.81 -10.32 -17.45
C THR A 53 19.81 -9.95 -16.35
N ASP A 54 20.09 -8.67 -16.15
CA ASP A 54 21.01 -8.19 -15.09
C ASP A 54 20.47 -8.56 -13.69
N ILE A 55 19.17 -8.34 -13.43
CA ILE A 55 18.53 -8.70 -12.15
C ILE A 55 18.61 -10.20 -11.90
N ALA A 56 18.23 -11.02 -12.88
CA ALA A 56 18.25 -12.48 -12.77
C ALA A 56 19.66 -13.00 -12.54
N ALA A 57 20.67 -12.46 -13.21
CA ALA A 57 22.07 -12.83 -13.02
C ALA A 57 22.54 -12.53 -11.59
N ARG A 58 22.18 -11.38 -11.02
CA ARG A 58 22.53 -10.99 -9.65
C ARG A 58 21.85 -11.87 -8.60
N LEU A 59 20.56 -12.14 -8.75
CA LEU A 59 19.82 -13.03 -7.84
C LEU A 59 20.40 -14.45 -7.88
N ARG A 60 20.70 -14.96 -9.07
CA ARG A 60 21.34 -16.28 -9.27
C ARG A 60 22.72 -16.33 -8.63
N ALA A 61 23.55 -15.30 -8.82
CA ALA A 61 24.88 -15.23 -8.24
C ALA A 61 24.90 -15.30 -6.70
N ILE A 62 23.79 -14.88 -6.05
CA ILE A 62 23.60 -15.06 -4.62
C ILE A 62 23.15 -16.50 -4.33
N ALA A 63 22.07 -16.95 -4.98
CA ALA A 63 21.39 -18.20 -4.66
C ALA A 63 22.25 -19.47 -4.89
N VAL A 64 23.23 -19.43 -5.80
CA VAL A 64 24.09 -20.59 -6.11
C VAL A 64 25.26 -20.77 -5.15
N LYS A 65 25.47 -19.86 -4.18
CA LYS A 65 26.63 -19.94 -3.25
C LYS A 65 26.54 -21.05 -2.21
N GLY A 66 25.38 -21.65 -2.04
CA GLY A 66 25.16 -22.76 -1.08
C GLY A 66 23.69 -23.08 -0.91
N PRO A 67 23.35 -24.13 -0.14
CA PRO A 67 21.98 -24.61 0.03
C PRO A 67 21.01 -23.55 0.54
N ASP A 68 21.45 -22.69 1.46
CA ASP A 68 20.62 -21.64 2.08
C ASP A 68 21.01 -20.22 1.62
N ALA A 69 21.85 -20.12 0.60
CA ALA A 69 22.39 -18.80 0.18
C ALA A 69 21.29 -17.85 -0.33
N ALA A 70 20.20 -18.35 -0.87
CA ALA A 70 19.06 -17.57 -1.29
C ALA A 70 18.39 -16.79 -0.13
N GLN A 71 18.54 -17.24 1.11
CA GLN A 71 18.04 -16.54 2.30
C GLN A 71 18.75 -15.20 2.57
N ALA A 72 19.90 -14.95 1.93
CA ALA A 72 20.52 -13.61 1.91
C ALA A 72 19.71 -12.58 1.12
N ILE A 73 18.70 -13.01 0.37
CA ILE A 73 17.78 -12.16 -0.37
C ILE A 73 16.54 -11.92 0.50
N LEU A 74 16.33 -10.70 0.95
CA LEU A 74 15.12 -10.29 1.66
C LEU A 74 14.26 -9.38 0.76
N PRO A 75 13.13 -9.88 0.23
CA PRO A 75 12.21 -9.04 -0.55
C PRO A 75 11.45 -8.10 0.39
N TYR A 76 11.96 -6.90 0.57
CA TYR A 76 11.31 -5.90 1.39
C TYR A 76 10.12 -5.30 0.63
N SER A 77 8.93 -5.65 1.04
CA SER A 77 7.69 -5.12 0.47
C SER A 77 6.67 -4.83 1.56
N TYR A 78 5.89 -3.77 1.35
CA TYR A 78 4.82 -3.41 2.28
C TYR A 78 3.58 -2.95 1.50
N ALA A 79 2.70 -2.14 2.13
CA ALA A 79 1.55 -1.59 1.44
C ALA A 79 1.96 -0.66 0.29
N GLY A 80 1.24 -0.71 -0.80
CA GLY A 80 1.46 0.10 -2.00
C GLY A 80 0.26 -0.05 -2.91
N THR A 81 0.49 -0.24 -4.20
CA THR A 81 -0.58 -0.60 -5.13
C THR A 81 -1.06 -2.01 -4.83
N MET A 82 -2.19 -2.12 -4.15
CA MET A 82 -2.75 -3.39 -3.70
C MET A 82 -3.58 -4.02 -4.81
N GLY A 83 -3.17 -5.19 -5.27
CA GLY A 83 -3.91 -6.01 -6.22
C GLY A 83 -3.56 -7.46 -6.03
N LEU A 84 -4.46 -8.35 -6.38
CA LEU A 84 -4.29 -9.80 -6.15
C LEU A 84 -3.02 -10.36 -6.78
N VAL A 85 -2.67 -9.89 -7.97
CA VAL A 85 -1.48 -10.37 -8.67
C VAL A 85 -0.22 -9.65 -8.20
N GLN A 86 -0.14 -8.34 -8.39
CA GLN A 86 1.08 -7.57 -8.15
C GLN A 86 1.36 -7.29 -6.67
N GLY A 87 0.33 -7.22 -5.83
CA GLY A 87 0.47 -6.89 -4.42
C GLY A 87 0.56 -8.09 -3.48
N GLU A 88 -0.16 -9.17 -3.78
CA GLU A 88 -0.41 -10.24 -2.82
C GLU A 88 0.16 -11.61 -3.22
N SER A 89 0.26 -11.94 -4.50
CA SER A 89 0.54 -13.33 -4.89
C SER A 89 1.81 -13.55 -5.71
N ILE A 90 2.03 -12.82 -6.80
CA ILE A 90 3.12 -13.12 -7.75
C ILE A 90 4.49 -12.94 -7.11
N ALA A 91 4.71 -11.87 -6.36
CA ALA A 91 5.99 -11.63 -5.69
C ALA A 91 6.32 -12.72 -4.66
N ALA A 92 5.35 -13.08 -3.80
CA ALA A 92 5.52 -14.16 -2.84
C ALA A 92 5.84 -15.49 -3.51
N ARG A 93 5.11 -15.85 -4.57
CA ARG A 93 5.37 -17.06 -5.35
C ARG A 93 6.78 -17.11 -5.93
N PHE A 94 7.25 -16.00 -6.51
CA PHE A 94 8.59 -15.90 -7.07
C PHE A 94 9.67 -16.09 -5.99
N PHE A 95 9.59 -15.33 -4.90
CA PHE A 95 10.61 -15.37 -3.85
C PHE A 95 10.58 -16.67 -3.05
N ASN A 96 9.41 -17.28 -2.83
CA ASN A 96 9.32 -18.62 -2.23
C ASN A 96 9.96 -19.68 -3.14
N ARG A 97 9.75 -19.59 -4.46
CA ARG A 97 10.39 -20.52 -5.40
C ARG A 97 11.90 -20.35 -5.45
N LEU A 98 12.39 -19.13 -5.23
CA LEU A 98 13.83 -18.81 -5.15
C LEU A 98 14.47 -19.32 -3.84
N GLY A 99 13.68 -19.52 -2.78
CA GLY A 99 14.17 -19.84 -1.43
C GLY A 99 14.64 -18.60 -0.66
N ALA A 100 14.16 -17.42 -1.00
CA ALA A 100 14.50 -16.16 -0.34
C ALA A 100 13.91 -16.09 1.08
N SER A 101 14.48 -15.25 1.93
CA SER A 101 13.94 -14.93 3.26
C SER A 101 12.55 -14.29 3.13
N GLN A 102 11.74 -14.49 4.16
CA GLN A 102 10.41 -13.87 4.25
C GLN A 102 10.44 -12.67 5.18
N LEU A 103 9.75 -11.60 4.77
CA LEU A 103 9.56 -10.41 5.60
C LEU A 103 8.31 -10.58 6.47
N ASP A 104 8.49 -10.50 7.79
CA ASP A 104 7.36 -10.32 8.69
C ASP A 104 6.90 -8.85 8.68
N ARG A 105 5.66 -8.61 8.23
CA ARG A 105 5.11 -7.27 8.03
C ARG A 105 4.46 -6.76 9.31
N THR A 106 5.23 -6.17 10.19
CA THR A 106 4.80 -5.75 11.53
C THR A 106 4.58 -4.24 11.71
N ILE A 107 4.97 -3.40 10.75
CA ILE A 107 5.06 -1.93 10.95
C ILE A 107 3.70 -1.24 10.83
N CYS A 108 2.95 -1.45 9.74
CA CYS A 108 1.86 -0.56 9.33
C CYS A 108 0.61 -0.66 10.22
N SER A 109 0.02 -1.84 10.36
CA SER A 109 -1.26 -2.02 11.05
C SER A 109 -1.25 -3.16 12.07
N ASN A 110 -0.12 -3.80 12.27
CA ASN A 110 -0.06 -5.00 13.09
C ASN A 110 -0.37 -4.71 14.55
N ALA A 111 0.22 -3.67 15.13
CA ALA A 111 -0.04 -3.28 16.52
C ALA A 111 -1.53 -3.01 16.77
N GLY A 112 -2.18 -2.23 15.89
CA GLY A 112 -3.63 -2.00 15.96
C GLY A 112 -4.45 -3.28 15.76
N GLY A 113 -4.01 -4.15 14.85
CA GLY A 113 -4.64 -5.45 14.62
C GLY A 113 -4.57 -6.36 15.83
N GLU A 114 -3.43 -6.45 16.49
CA GLU A 114 -3.25 -7.22 17.73
C GLU A 114 -4.09 -6.65 18.87
N ALA A 115 -4.12 -5.32 19.03
CA ALA A 115 -4.98 -4.67 20.01
C ALA A 115 -6.47 -5.03 19.81
N LEU A 116 -6.96 -5.06 18.57
CA LEU A 116 -8.33 -5.46 18.28
C LEU A 116 -8.58 -6.94 18.61
N ILE A 117 -7.64 -7.83 18.30
CA ILE A 117 -7.75 -9.25 18.65
C ILE A 117 -7.83 -9.42 20.18
N HIS A 118 -6.95 -8.77 20.93
CA HIS A 118 -6.91 -8.87 22.39
C HIS A 118 -8.14 -8.28 23.07
N THR A 119 -8.76 -7.24 22.48
CA THR A 119 -9.92 -6.56 23.09
C THR A 119 -11.26 -7.09 22.60
N LEU A 120 -11.37 -7.49 21.34
CA LEU A 120 -12.61 -7.87 20.67
C LEU A 120 -12.65 -9.33 20.21
N GLY A 121 -11.52 -10.04 20.28
CA GLY A 121 -11.39 -11.39 19.74
C GLY A 121 -11.21 -11.49 18.23
N ALA A 122 -11.32 -10.37 17.50
CA ALA A 122 -11.18 -10.33 16.04
C ALA A 122 -10.79 -8.94 15.55
N LYS A 123 -10.21 -8.87 14.35
CA LYS A 123 -9.98 -7.62 13.63
C LYS A 123 -11.29 -7.13 12.99
N ALA A 124 -12.26 -6.77 13.80
CA ALA A 124 -13.58 -6.35 13.38
C ALA A 124 -13.82 -4.87 13.70
N GLY A 125 -14.65 -4.22 12.88
CA GLY A 125 -15.05 -2.84 13.05
C GLY A 125 -16.45 -2.60 12.52
N MET A 126 -16.97 -1.42 12.80
CA MET A 126 -18.27 -0.96 12.33
C MET A 126 -18.22 -0.64 10.84
N ARG A 127 -19.32 -0.89 10.14
CA ARG A 127 -19.45 -0.41 8.75
C ARG A 127 -19.43 1.11 8.72
N VAL A 128 -18.76 1.68 7.72
CA VAL A 128 -18.54 3.14 7.64
C VAL A 128 -19.86 3.92 7.56
N GLU A 129 -20.89 3.37 6.94
CA GLU A 129 -22.21 4.01 6.84
C GLU A 129 -22.92 4.15 8.19
N GLN A 130 -22.61 3.29 9.14
CA GLN A 130 -23.23 3.30 10.47
C GLN A 130 -22.78 4.50 11.33
N PHE A 131 -21.66 5.12 10.98
CA PHE A 131 -21.25 6.35 11.66
C PHE A 131 -22.30 7.48 11.56
N ALA A 132 -23.11 7.49 10.50
CA ALA A 132 -24.19 8.47 10.36
C ALA A 132 -25.28 8.35 11.46
N ASN A 133 -25.36 7.22 12.15
CA ASN A 133 -26.33 6.96 13.22
C ASN A 133 -25.77 7.22 14.63
N ALA A 134 -24.49 7.58 14.73
CA ALA A 134 -23.85 7.84 16.01
C ALA A 134 -24.35 9.16 16.63
N ARG A 135 -24.47 9.21 17.96
CA ARG A 135 -24.75 10.45 18.73
C ARG A 135 -23.48 11.12 19.23
N LEU A 136 -22.38 10.38 19.31
CA LEU A 136 -21.05 10.86 19.66
C LEU A 136 -20.04 10.18 18.78
N ILE A 137 -19.12 10.95 18.18
CA ILE A 137 -17.99 10.44 17.39
C ILE A 137 -16.71 11.04 17.98
N LEU A 138 -15.82 10.17 18.43
CA LEU A 138 -14.47 10.54 18.87
C LEU A 138 -13.50 10.29 17.73
N ILE A 139 -12.81 11.34 17.28
CA ILE A 139 -11.80 11.28 16.20
C ILE A 139 -10.44 11.37 16.86
N TRP A 140 -9.81 10.22 17.09
CA TRP A 140 -8.57 10.14 17.85
C TRP A 140 -7.37 9.91 16.95
N GLY A 141 -6.46 10.88 16.88
CA GLY A 141 -5.21 10.76 16.12
C GLY A 141 -5.40 10.58 14.60
N SER A 142 -6.55 10.99 14.05
CA SER A 142 -6.89 10.80 12.64
C SER A 142 -7.17 12.12 11.94
N ASN A 143 -6.50 12.36 10.80
CA ASN A 143 -6.89 13.42 9.87
C ASN A 143 -7.93 12.89 8.89
N SER A 144 -9.18 12.81 9.32
CA SER A 144 -10.27 12.19 8.57
C SER A 144 -10.58 12.90 7.25
N ILE A 145 -10.35 14.21 7.15
CA ILE A 145 -10.60 15.00 5.94
C ILE A 145 -9.63 14.58 4.82
N ALA A 146 -8.35 14.41 5.14
CA ALA A 146 -7.34 14.06 4.16
C ALA A 146 -7.19 12.54 3.95
N SER A 147 -7.31 11.76 5.03
CA SER A 147 -6.96 10.34 5.01
C SER A 147 -8.15 9.39 4.96
N ASN A 148 -9.35 9.85 5.36
CA ASN A 148 -10.55 9.01 5.39
C ASN A 148 -11.81 9.82 5.04
N LEU A 149 -11.83 10.41 3.85
CA LEU A 149 -12.92 11.27 3.39
C LEU A 149 -14.29 10.57 3.37
N HIS A 150 -14.31 9.26 3.13
CA HIS A 150 -15.55 8.49 3.10
C HIS A 150 -16.20 8.40 4.49
N PHE A 151 -15.40 8.17 5.54
CA PHE A 151 -15.86 8.30 6.93
C PHE A 151 -16.33 9.72 7.24
N TRP A 152 -15.55 10.73 6.83
CA TRP A 152 -15.83 12.14 7.14
C TRP A 152 -17.23 12.57 6.67
N ARG A 153 -17.67 12.11 5.51
CA ARG A 153 -19.01 12.36 5.00
C ARG A 153 -20.10 11.88 5.97
N HIS A 154 -19.98 10.66 6.48
CA HIS A 154 -20.93 10.10 7.45
C HIS A 154 -20.86 10.79 8.80
N ALA A 155 -19.68 11.22 9.24
CA ALA A 155 -19.52 12.03 10.45
C ALA A 155 -20.21 13.39 10.33
N GLN A 156 -20.13 14.03 9.16
CA GLN A 156 -20.86 15.29 8.88
C GLN A 156 -22.38 15.07 8.87
N GLU A 157 -22.85 13.96 8.37
CA GLU A 157 -24.27 13.60 8.40
C GLU A 157 -24.76 13.39 9.84
N ALA A 158 -24.02 12.66 10.64
CA ALA A 158 -24.30 12.51 12.07
C ALA A 158 -24.37 13.87 12.79
N LYS A 159 -23.41 14.77 12.49
CA LYS A 159 -23.37 16.12 13.07
C LYS A 159 -24.62 16.93 12.70
N ARG A 160 -25.06 16.87 11.43
CA ARG A 160 -26.31 17.55 11.01
C ARG A 160 -27.54 17.02 11.73
N ARG A 161 -27.51 15.76 12.16
CA ARG A 161 -28.57 15.12 12.99
C ARG A 161 -28.42 15.35 14.49
N GLY A 162 -27.46 16.19 14.90
CA GLY A 162 -27.26 16.56 16.31
C GLY A 162 -26.17 15.78 17.04
N ALA A 163 -25.39 14.95 16.36
CA ALA A 163 -24.26 14.26 16.99
C ALA A 163 -23.14 15.24 17.40
N ARG A 164 -22.45 14.90 18.49
CA ARG A 164 -21.22 15.59 18.90
C ARG A 164 -20.00 14.94 18.25
N LEU A 165 -19.13 15.76 17.65
CA LEU A 165 -17.81 15.36 17.19
C LEU A 165 -16.77 15.94 18.13
N VAL A 166 -15.85 15.10 18.59
CA VAL A 166 -14.73 15.45 19.45
C VAL A 166 -13.44 15.00 18.77
N CYS A 167 -12.46 15.90 18.64
CA CYS A 167 -11.12 15.65 18.07
C CYS A 167 -10.06 15.86 19.15
#